data_0b8d6d9831d2c003c07eb07d3d9a07a4
#
_entry.id   0b8d6d9831d2c003c07eb07d3d9a07a4
#
_cell.length_a   1.000
_cell.length_b   1.000
_cell.length_c   1.000
_cell.angle_alpha   90.00
_cell.angle_beta   90.00
_cell.angle_gamma   90.00
#
_symmetry.space_group_name_H-M   'P 1'
#
loop_
_entity.id
_entity.type
_entity.pdbx_description
1 polymer ?
#
loop_
_entity_poly.entity_id
_entity_poly.type
_entity_poly.pdbx_seq_one_letter_code
_entity_poly.pdbx_strand_id
1 'polypeptide(L)'
;MGGFESAALAALGAVQSHRQMRAQNSALVARQQANAQHLDLALKSQERDKRRRLAQTQATQRARFAAAGVGRGGSADALLNGLAQEAEQSISDDRAGNRLRRQASGDATLRAQKSNLLNYQRAQRRTVTGLGRGVSLLES
;
A
#
# COMPACT_ATOMS: atom_id res chain seq x y z
N MET A 1 44.63 -19.43 -21.58
CA MET A 1 44.57 -18.59 -20.38
C MET A 1 43.27 -17.76 -20.23
N GLY A 2 42.24 -18.01 -21.03
CA GLY A 2 40.98 -17.22 -21.03
C GLY A 2 39.88 -17.63 -20.04
N GLY A 3 40.03 -18.72 -19.30
CA GLY A 3 38.94 -19.26 -18.47
C GLY A 3 38.72 -18.55 -17.17
N PHE A 4 39.73 -17.95 -16.58
CA PHE A 4 39.62 -17.24 -15.30
C PHE A 4 38.96 -15.85 -15.43
N GLU A 5 39.17 -15.16 -16.55
CA GLU A 5 38.56 -13.85 -16.78
C GLU A 5 37.05 -13.95 -17.00
N SER A 6 36.59 -14.97 -17.71
CA SER A 6 35.16 -15.20 -17.94
C SER A 6 34.42 -15.58 -16.65
N ALA A 7 35.03 -16.36 -15.76
CA ALA A 7 34.45 -16.71 -14.45
C ALA A 7 34.40 -15.51 -13.52
N ALA A 8 35.41 -14.64 -13.51
CA ALA A 8 35.42 -13.41 -12.72
C ALA A 8 34.34 -12.41 -13.19
N LEU A 9 34.15 -12.24 -14.50
CA LEU A 9 33.11 -11.38 -15.06
C LEU A 9 31.69 -11.92 -14.75
N ALA A 10 31.50 -13.24 -14.82
CA ALA A 10 30.22 -13.86 -14.44
C ALA A 10 29.91 -13.68 -12.94
N ALA A 11 30.90 -13.80 -12.07
CA ALA A 11 30.74 -13.58 -10.64
C ALA A 11 30.41 -12.11 -10.32
N LEU A 12 31.06 -11.15 -10.96
CA LEU A 12 30.75 -9.73 -10.83
C LEU A 12 29.33 -9.40 -11.30
N GLY A 13 28.90 -9.97 -12.43
CA GLY A 13 27.54 -9.82 -12.95
C GLY A 13 26.48 -10.39 -11.99
N ALA A 14 26.75 -11.54 -11.35
CA ALA A 14 25.85 -12.12 -10.36
C ALA A 14 25.73 -11.24 -9.09
N VAL A 15 26.83 -10.67 -8.60
CA VAL A 15 26.82 -9.77 -7.46
C VAL A 15 26.05 -8.47 -7.77
N GLN A 16 26.27 -7.89 -8.95
CA GLN A 16 25.54 -6.69 -9.38
C GLN A 16 24.06 -6.94 -9.52
N SER A 17 23.64 -8.06 -10.14
CA SER A 17 22.22 -8.40 -10.29
C SER A 17 21.55 -8.65 -8.94
N HIS A 18 22.24 -9.24 -7.98
CA HIS A 18 21.74 -9.45 -6.62
C HIS A 18 21.58 -8.13 -5.86
N ARG A 19 22.53 -7.20 -5.98
CA ARG A 19 22.43 -5.85 -5.39
C ARG A 19 21.26 -5.07 -6.00
N GLN A 20 21.09 -5.16 -7.30
CA GLN A 20 20.02 -4.49 -8.03
C GLN A 20 18.64 -5.02 -7.62
N MET A 21 18.48 -6.34 -7.47
CA MET A 21 17.24 -6.95 -6.97
C MET A 21 16.92 -6.51 -5.54
N ARG A 22 17.91 -6.47 -4.65
CA ARG A 22 17.72 -5.97 -3.27
C ARG A 22 17.30 -4.51 -3.26
N ALA A 23 17.93 -3.66 -4.05
CA ALA A 23 17.58 -2.24 -4.17
C ALA A 23 16.15 -2.04 -4.70
N GLN A 24 15.75 -2.82 -5.71
CA GLN A 24 14.37 -2.79 -6.22
C GLN A 24 13.36 -3.23 -5.17
N ASN A 25 13.63 -4.31 -4.44
CA ASN A 25 12.73 -4.79 -3.40
C ASN A 25 12.62 -3.81 -2.22
N SER A 26 13.73 -3.20 -1.79
CA SER A 26 13.70 -2.17 -0.74
C SER A 26 12.93 -0.91 -1.19
N ALA A 27 13.07 -0.50 -2.45
CA ALA A 27 12.30 0.61 -3.02
C ALA A 27 10.79 0.31 -3.08
N LEU A 28 10.40 -0.93 -3.40
CA LEU A 28 8.99 -1.35 -3.37
C LEU A 28 8.41 -1.28 -1.96
N VAL A 29 9.14 -1.77 -0.96
CA VAL A 29 8.72 -1.71 0.45
C VAL A 29 8.61 -0.26 0.92
N ALA A 30 9.59 0.58 0.61
CA ALA A 30 9.56 2.00 0.96
C ALA A 30 8.35 2.72 0.34
N ARG A 31 8.05 2.46 -0.93
CA ARG A 31 6.86 3.00 -1.62
C ARG A 31 5.56 2.51 -0.96
N GLN A 32 5.49 1.24 -0.59
CA GLN A 32 4.33 0.70 0.10
C GLN A 32 4.12 1.38 1.45
N GLN A 33 5.18 1.58 2.23
CA GLN A 33 5.12 2.29 3.52
C GLN A 33 4.67 3.74 3.35
N ALA A 34 5.24 4.46 2.37
CA ALA A 34 4.84 5.83 2.07
C ALA A 34 3.35 5.90 1.66
N ASN A 35 2.89 5.02 0.79
CA ASN A 35 1.48 4.96 0.40
C ASN A 35 0.56 4.65 1.59
N ALA A 36 0.96 3.74 2.49
CA ALA A 36 0.20 3.43 3.70
C ALA A 36 0.09 4.65 4.62
N GLN A 37 1.18 5.41 4.80
CA GLN A 37 1.17 6.66 5.58
C GLN A 37 0.27 7.73 4.95
N HIS A 38 0.33 7.91 3.64
CA HIS A 38 -0.56 8.84 2.93
C HIS A 38 -2.04 8.46 3.09
N LEU A 39 -2.37 7.18 2.96
CA LEU A 39 -3.75 6.70 3.17
C LEU A 39 -4.22 6.95 4.60
N ASP A 40 -3.34 6.79 5.60
CA ASP A 40 -3.68 7.08 7.00
C ASP A 40 -3.91 8.55 7.26
N LEU A 41 -3.04 9.41 6.74
CA LEU A 41 -3.19 10.85 6.89
C LEU A 41 -4.46 11.35 6.21
N ALA A 42 -4.76 10.84 5.00
CA ALA A 42 -5.99 11.17 4.28
C ALA A 42 -7.23 10.71 5.06
N LEU A 43 -7.24 9.49 5.60
CA LEU A 43 -8.34 8.99 6.41
C LEU A 43 -8.56 9.84 7.67
N LYS A 44 -7.50 10.15 8.42
CA LYS A 44 -7.57 11.01 9.61
C LYS A 44 -8.08 12.42 9.29
N SER A 45 -7.73 12.95 8.13
CA SER A 45 -8.26 14.25 7.67
C SER A 45 -9.75 14.16 7.39
N GLN A 46 -10.19 13.15 6.64
CA GLN A 46 -11.60 12.90 6.32
C GLN A 46 -12.44 12.67 7.57
N GLU A 47 -11.96 11.89 8.54
CA GLU A 47 -12.65 11.67 9.81
C GLU A 47 -12.83 12.97 10.60
N ARG A 48 -11.79 13.81 10.66
CA ARG A 48 -11.88 15.13 11.32
C ARG A 48 -12.90 16.04 10.65
N ASP A 49 -12.91 16.06 9.33
CA ASP A 49 -13.84 16.90 8.56
C ASP A 49 -15.28 16.40 8.72
N LYS A 50 -15.53 15.09 8.70
CA LYS A 50 -16.85 14.50 8.97
C LYS A 50 -17.34 14.88 10.39
N ARG A 51 -16.49 14.75 11.40
CA ARG A 51 -16.84 15.12 12.77
C ARG A 51 -17.11 16.63 12.93
N ARG A 52 -16.35 17.49 12.26
CA ARG A 52 -16.62 18.93 12.24
C ARG A 52 -17.96 19.23 11.60
N ARG A 53 -18.26 18.64 10.44
CA ARG A 53 -19.56 18.82 9.77
C ARG A 53 -20.70 18.32 10.63
N LEU A 54 -20.56 17.18 11.29
CA LEU A 54 -21.56 16.67 12.23
C LEU A 54 -21.81 17.68 13.35
N ALA A 55 -20.76 18.19 14.00
CA ALA A 55 -20.88 19.16 15.07
C ALA A 55 -21.59 20.45 14.60
N GLN A 56 -21.25 20.95 13.41
CA GLN A 56 -21.90 22.13 12.83
C GLN A 56 -23.38 21.85 12.52
N THR A 57 -23.69 20.70 11.92
CA THR A 57 -25.08 20.32 11.63
C THR A 57 -25.89 20.17 12.90
N GLN A 58 -25.36 19.51 13.91
CA GLN A 58 -26.02 19.38 15.23
C GLN A 58 -26.25 20.76 15.90
N ALA A 59 -25.24 21.64 15.85
CA ALA A 59 -25.39 23.00 16.41
C ALA A 59 -26.48 23.79 15.68
N THR A 60 -26.52 23.72 14.34
CA THR A 60 -27.53 24.36 13.52
C THR A 60 -28.94 23.83 13.83
N GLN A 61 -29.08 22.50 13.94
CA GLN A 61 -30.37 21.89 14.26
C GLN A 61 -30.82 22.26 15.67
N ARG A 62 -29.93 22.27 16.66
CA ARG A 62 -30.26 22.73 18.02
C ARG A 62 -30.71 24.17 18.04
N ALA A 63 -30.04 25.06 17.28
CA ALA A 63 -30.45 26.45 17.18
C ALA A 63 -31.84 26.60 16.54
N ARG A 64 -32.15 25.83 15.49
CA ARG A 64 -33.48 25.81 14.85
C ARG A 64 -34.55 25.30 15.79
N PHE A 65 -34.33 24.23 16.53
CA PHE A 65 -35.27 23.73 17.53
C PHE A 65 -35.53 24.76 18.64
N ALA A 66 -34.48 25.43 19.12
CA ALA A 66 -34.60 26.49 20.11
C ALA A 66 -35.44 27.67 19.58
N ALA A 67 -35.18 28.10 18.32
CA ALA A 67 -35.96 29.19 17.70
C ALA A 67 -37.44 28.81 17.45
N ALA A 68 -37.71 27.53 17.18
CA ALA A 68 -39.07 27.01 16.98
C ALA A 68 -39.83 26.76 18.32
N GLY A 69 -39.20 27.04 19.48
CA GLY A 69 -39.82 26.74 20.79
C GLY A 69 -39.97 25.25 21.08
N VAL A 70 -39.38 24.39 20.24
CA VAL A 70 -39.36 22.92 20.46
C VAL A 70 -38.32 22.66 21.54
N GLY A 71 -38.77 22.50 22.79
CA GLY A 71 -37.90 22.12 23.90
C GLY A 71 -37.18 20.79 23.62
N ARG A 72 -36.20 20.43 24.46
CA ARG A 72 -35.53 19.14 24.45
C ARG A 72 -36.59 18.04 24.61
N GLY A 73 -37.02 17.44 23.48
CA GLY A 73 -38.02 16.39 23.42
C GLY A 73 -37.58 15.25 22.52
N GLY A 74 -38.12 14.07 22.73
CA GLY A 74 -37.67 12.81 22.14
C GLY A 74 -37.46 12.82 20.63
N SER A 75 -38.22 13.60 19.83
CA SER A 75 -38.05 13.68 18.38
C SER A 75 -36.80 14.48 17.96
N ALA A 76 -36.46 15.56 18.68
CA ALA A 76 -35.27 16.36 18.43
C ALA A 76 -34.00 15.55 18.77
N ASP A 77 -34.01 14.85 19.90
CA ASP A 77 -32.91 13.99 20.33
C ASP A 77 -32.77 12.77 19.41
N ALA A 78 -33.86 12.18 18.95
CA ALA A 78 -33.83 11.08 17.97
C ALA A 78 -33.18 11.52 16.65
N LEU A 79 -33.49 12.71 16.15
CA LEU A 79 -32.88 13.24 14.93
C LEU A 79 -31.37 13.50 15.11
N LEU A 80 -30.96 14.07 16.20
CA LEU A 80 -29.55 14.36 16.51
C LEU A 80 -28.75 13.04 16.66
N ASN A 81 -29.36 12.03 17.28
CA ASN A 81 -28.76 10.69 17.41
C ASN A 81 -28.66 9.98 16.05
N GLY A 82 -29.70 10.11 15.20
CA GLY A 82 -29.66 9.56 13.83
C GLY A 82 -28.51 10.16 13.02
N LEU A 83 -28.32 11.48 13.06
CA LEU A 83 -27.19 12.13 12.40
C LEU A 83 -25.83 11.65 12.94
N ALA A 84 -25.72 11.43 14.25
CA ALA A 84 -24.50 10.90 14.85
C ALA A 84 -24.22 9.47 14.40
N GLN A 85 -25.23 8.60 14.37
CA GLN A 85 -25.10 7.22 13.90
C GLN A 85 -24.70 7.16 12.42
N GLU A 86 -25.32 7.97 11.56
CA GLU A 86 -24.98 8.05 10.14
C GLU A 86 -23.53 8.48 9.94
N ALA A 87 -23.06 9.50 10.67
CA ALA A 87 -21.69 9.94 10.59
C ALA A 87 -20.68 8.87 11.06
N GLU A 88 -20.97 8.19 12.17
CA GLU A 88 -20.10 7.10 12.67
C GLU A 88 -20.11 5.90 11.72
N GLN A 89 -21.24 5.54 11.12
CA GLN A 89 -21.31 4.50 10.10
C GLN A 89 -20.46 4.87 8.88
N SER A 90 -20.59 6.10 8.39
CA SER A 90 -19.77 6.61 7.27
C SER A 90 -18.28 6.61 7.59
N ILE A 91 -17.87 6.91 8.83
CA ILE A 91 -16.46 6.80 9.26
C ILE A 91 -16.00 5.36 9.32
N SER A 92 -16.85 4.43 9.78
CA SER A 92 -16.53 3.01 9.84
C SER A 92 -16.33 2.40 8.45
N ASP A 93 -17.16 2.81 7.48
CA ASP A 93 -17.05 2.38 6.08
C ASP A 93 -15.77 2.89 5.43
N ASP A 94 -15.38 4.14 5.70
CA ASP A 94 -14.10 4.71 5.23
C ASP A 94 -12.91 3.92 5.79
N ARG A 95 -12.98 3.53 7.07
CA ARG A 95 -11.93 2.71 7.72
C ARG A 95 -11.86 1.32 7.09
N ALA A 96 -12.99 0.71 6.81
CA ALA A 96 -13.07 -0.59 6.15
C ALA A 96 -12.47 -0.51 4.72
N GLY A 97 -12.86 0.50 3.96
CA GLY A 97 -12.32 0.76 2.63
C GLY A 97 -10.81 1.00 2.63
N ASN A 98 -10.30 1.74 3.62
CA ASN A 98 -8.86 1.96 3.78
C ASN A 98 -8.11 0.65 4.09
N ARG A 99 -8.65 -0.20 4.98
CA ARG A 99 -8.06 -1.52 5.26
C ARG A 99 -7.95 -2.37 3.99
N LEU A 100 -9.00 -2.44 3.18
CA LEU A 100 -8.99 -3.18 1.91
C LEU A 100 -7.95 -2.64 0.93
N ARG A 101 -7.83 -1.31 0.80
CA ARG A 101 -6.81 -0.68 -0.06
C ARG A 101 -5.39 -1.00 0.40
N ARG A 102 -5.14 -1.04 1.71
CA ARG A 102 -3.84 -1.43 2.27
C ARG A 102 -3.53 -2.90 2.00
N GLN A 103 -4.49 -3.79 2.16
CA GLN A 103 -4.31 -5.21 1.82
C GLN A 103 -3.99 -5.37 0.34
N ALA A 104 -4.75 -4.75 -0.55
CA ALA A 104 -4.51 -4.79 -1.99
C ALA A 104 -3.12 -4.26 -2.37
N SER A 105 -2.68 -3.16 -1.73
CA SER A 105 -1.32 -2.61 -1.92
C SER A 105 -0.24 -3.56 -1.42
N GLY A 106 -0.46 -4.22 -0.28
CA GLY A 106 0.44 -5.24 0.27
C GLY A 106 0.58 -6.44 -0.68
N ASP A 107 -0.55 -6.96 -1.15
CA ASP A 107 -0.58 -8.08 -2.10
C ASP A 107 0.11 -7.74 -3.42
N ALA A 108 -0.09 -6.52 -3.94
CA ALA A 108 0.60 -6.06 -5.14
C ALA A 108 2.12 -6.02 -4.95
N THR A 109 2.59 -5.55 -3.79
CA THR A 109 4.01 -5.52 -3.45
C THR A 109 4.60 -6.93 -3.36
N LEU A 110 3.90 -7.86 -2.70
CA LEU A 110 4.33 -9.26 -2.60
C LEU A 110 4.40 -9.93 -3.98
N ARG A 111 3.44 -9.69 -4.86
CA ARG A 111 3.46 -10.20 -6.25
C ARG A 111 4.65 -9.63 -7.02
N ALA A 112 4.94 -8.34 -6.89
CA ALA A 112 6.08 -7.71 -7.55
C ALA A 112 7.41 -8.27 -7.04
N GLN A 113 7.57 -8.48 -5.73
CA GLN A 113 8.75 -9.11 -5.15
C GLN A 113 8.94 -10.54 -5.65
N LYS A 114 7.86 -11.34 -5.70
CA LYS A 114 7.88 -12.70 -6.23
C LYS A 114 8.27 -12.72 -7.71
N SER A 115 7.74 -11.80 -8.51
CA SER A 115 8.12 -11.66 -9.92
C SER A 115 9.60 -11.31 -10.08
N ASN A 116 10.12 -10.38 -9.27
CA ASN A 116 11.54 -10.02 -9.29
C ASN A 116 12.43 -11.22 -8.94
N LEU A 117 12.04 -12.02 -7.93
CA LEU A 117 12.77 -13.23 -7.55
C LEU A 117 12.78 -14.26 -8.68
N LEU A 118 11.63 -14.51 -9.32
CA LEU A 118 11.54 -15.46 -10.44
C LEU A 118 12.37 -14.99 -11.64
N ASN A 119 12.38 -13.71 -11.94
CA ASN A 119 13.20 -13.15 -13.02
C ASN A 119 14.69 -13.30 -12.72
N TYR A 120 15.09 -13.07 -11.46
CA TYR A 120 16.47 -13.29 -11.02
C TYR A 120 16.88 -14.76 -11.17
N GLN A 121 16.05 -15.71 -10.74
CA GLN A 121 16.33 -17.14 -10.89
C GLN A 121 16.44 -17.56 -12.37
N ARG A 122 15.58 -17.01 -13.24
CA ARG A 122 15.66 -17.26 -14.70
C ARG A 122 16.95 -16.70 -15.29
N ALA A 123 17.37 -15.52 -14.87
CA ALA A 123 18.64 -14.93 -15.31
C ALA A 123 19.82 -15.80 -14.91
N GLN A 124 19.87 -16.28 -13.67
CA GLN A 124 20.91 -17.18 -13.19
C GLN A 124 20.96 -18.50 -14.00
N ARG A 125 19.82 -19.11 -14.28
CA ARG A 125 19.78 -20.34 -15.09
C ARG A 125 20.34 -20.13 -16.50
N ARG A 126 20.07 -18.98 -17.13
CA ARG A 126 20.58 -18.64 -18.46
C ARG A 126 22.10 -18.47 -18.46
N THR A 127 22.68 -17.88 -17.42
CA THR A 127 24.15 -17.75 -17.32
C THR A 127 24.83 -19.09 -17.14
N VAL A 128 24.28 -19.98 -16.33
CA VAL A 128 24.82 -21.33 -16.11
C VAL A 128 24.74 -22.19 -17.41
N THR A 129 23.60 -22.13 -18.12
CA THR A 129 23.47 -22.89 -19.41
C THR A 129 24.33 -22.31 -20.52
N GLY A 130 24.58 -21.00 -20.52
CA GLY A 130 25.49 -20.34 -21.47
C GLY A 130 26.95 -20.75 -21.27
N LEU A 131 27.39 -20.89 -20.03
CA LEU A 131 28.74 -21.38 -19.72
C LEU A 131 28.93 -22.84 -20.07
N GLY A 132 27.93 -23.70 -19.87
CA GLY A 132 27.99 -25.12 -20.25
C GLY A 132 28.12 -25.35 -21.77
N ARG A 133 27.49 -24.49 -22.59
CA ARG A 133 27.63 -24.56 -24.06
C ARG A 133 28.99 -24.04 -24.55
N GLY A 134 29.59 -23.09 -23.88
CA GLY A 134 30.92 -22.57 -24.24
C GLY A 134 32.02 -23.58 -24.00
N VAL A 135 31.93 -24.42 -22.98
CA VAL A 135 32.93 -25.49 -22.69
C VAL A 135 32.84 -26.61 -23.69
N SER A 136 31.66 -27.02 -24.15
CA SER A 136 31.51 -28.12 -25.12
C SER A 136 32.01 -27.77 -26.54
N LEU A 137 32.13 -26.47 -26.85
CA LEU A 137 32.68 -26.01 -28.14
C LEU A 137 34.22 -25.93 -28.15
N LEU A 138 34.87 -26.02 -26.98
CA LEU A 138 36.31 -25.99 -26.83
C LEU A 138 36.92 -27.41 -26.80
N GLU A 139 36.10 -28.45 -26.69
CA GLU A 139 36.53 -29.88 -26.72
C GLU A 139 36.32 -30.56 -28.07
N SER A 140 35.84 -29.83 -29.07
CA SER A 140 35.72 -30.32 -30.46
C SER A 140 36.76 -29.67 -31.39
#